data_eb2c50b30b1fa90419c15320e3aacdb3
#
_entry.id   eb2c50b30b1fa90419c15320e3aacdb3
#
_cell.length_a   1.000
_cell.length_b   1.000
_cell.length_c   1.000
_cell.angle_alpha   90.00
_cell.angle_beta   90.00
_cell.angle_gamma   90.00
#
_symmetry.space_group_name_H-M   'P 1'
#
loop_
_entity.id
_entity.type
_entity.pdbx_description
1 polymer ?
#
loop_
_entity_poly.entity_id
_entity_poly.type
_entity_poly.pdbx_seq_one_letter_code
_entity_poly.pdbx_strand_id
1 'polypeptide(L)'
;MRWSRLVVLPATLLLLACDRGSAAWVFRNGTVYTADRQPPATRTVAIADGRIVYVGDDAGAARFVSPSTRSVDLAGQLLLPGFVDAHVHMLEGGATLDACNLSGVRDEAGLIEAIAHYAAAHPDIRWIAGSGWALSAFPDANPRKELLDRIVPDRPVFLIAEDGHSAWVNSRALAAAKIDRTTPDPPRGRIERVASQSPSDPAGTQGAEGGRSSSDFGEPSGTLREAAMRPVQALAFDVGPIEALRGLRRAVAQANQVGITSFVEARATVPAYDWAYRLLDAAGLLDARVLLSLWLDPERSDDEQLAELVARRSHDFTRHVRSGAVKLFVDGVAESRTAYLLEPYEGSSDRGSPNFPPDRLADLATRLDREGFQLHFHAIGDAAVREALDAIASARAHNGPRDLRHQIAHLQLVDPADLPRFAALGVFADVQALWAFPDDYAMKLDVPALGAARTERMYPIGSLVRAHAPLAAGSDWPVSSMNPLAAIQVALTRSDPRAPGGKVLGADQRADLATMLAAYTIGGARLMNLDGETGSIEVGKSADLVVIDRDLFAIEPAEVAKAKVSMTLFEGRLVFGESP
;
A
#
# COMPACT_ATOMS: atom_id res chain seq x y z
N MET A 1 52.62 11.30 64.29
CA MET A 1 53.08 10.43 63.21
C MET A 1 52.37 9.10 63.34
N ARG A 2 51.30 8.90 62.50
CA ARG A 2 50.68 7.58 62.30
C ARG A 2 50.45 7.42 60.83
N TRP A 3 51.12 6.48 60.23
CA TRP A 3 51.00 6.12 58.81
C TRP A 3 49.82 5.15 58.64
N SER A 4 48.76 5.56 57.93
CA SER A 4 47.67 4.67 57.54
C SER A 4 48.06 3.99 56.22
N ARG A 5 48.14 2.69 56.25
CA ARG A 5 48.37 1.85 55.05
C ARG A 5 47.09 1.77 54.23
N LEU A 6 47.14 2.30 53.01
CA LEU A 6 46.09 2.04 51.99
C LEU A 6 46.25 0.58 51.52
N VAL A 7 45.22 -0.21 51.73
CA VAL A 7 45.05 -1.52 51.07
C VAL A 7 44.44 -1.29 49.73
N VAL A 8 45.20 -1.49 48.65
CA VAL A 8 44.69 -1.52 47.25
C VAL A 8 44.23 -2.94 46.99
N LEU A 9 42.94 -3.13 46.92
CA LEU A 9 42.31 -4.34 46.37
C LEU A 9 42.44 -4.33 44.83
N PRO A 10 42.94 -5.41 44.20
CA PRO A 10 42.92 -5.50 42.75
C PRO A 10 41.46 -5.73 42.28
N ALA A 11 40.90 -4.76 41.55
CA ALA A 11 39.68 -4.95 40.80
C ALA A 11 39.97 -5.93 39.66
N THR A 12 39.56 -7.18 39.82
CA THR A 12 39.57 -8.16 38.75
C THR A 12 38.48 -7.75 37.75
N LEU A 13 38.89 -7.04 36.70
CA LEU A 13 38.03 -6.83 35.52
C LEU A 13 37.78 -8.22 34.91
N LEU A 14 36.59 -8.78 35.13
CA LEU A 14 36.05 -9.83 34.28
C LEU A 14 35.82 -9.18 32.89
N LEU A 15 36.80 -9.33 32.04
CA LEU A 15 36.61 -9.19 30.60
C LEU A 15 35.63 -10.30 30.17
N LEU A 16 34.34 -9.99 30.11
CA LEU A 16 33.42 -10.71 29.29
C LEU A 16 33.96 -10.59 27.84
N ALA A 17 34.70 -11.62 27.44
CA ALA A 17 35.03 -11.82 26.04
C ALA A 17 33.67 -11.95 25.29
N CYS A 18 33.19 -10.85 24.75
CA CYS A 18 32.19 -10.94 23.71
C CYS A 18 32.81 -11.82 22.62
N ASP A 19 32.24 -12.97 22.43
CA ASP A 19 32.61 -13.94 21.40
C ASP A 19 32.26 -13.28 20.03
N ARG A 20 33.18 -12.42 19.55
CA ARG A 20 33.06 -11.69 18.30
C ARG A 20 33.19 -12.69 17.16
N GLY A 21 32.10 -13.42 16.85
CA GLY A 21 32.09 -14.38 15.76
C GLY A 21 31.05 -15.49 15.87
N SER A 22 30.37 -15.67 17.01
CA SER A 22 29.31 -16.66 17.11
C SER A 22 28.00 -16.10 16.56
N ALA A 23 27.24 -16.94 15.80
CA ALA A 23 25.94 -16.55 15.28
C ALA A 23 24.89 -16.49 16.41
N ALA A 24 24.02 -15.48 16.36
CA ALA A 24 22.82 -15.45 17.21
C ALA A 24 21.79 -16.50 16.73
N TRP A 25 21.69 -16.69 15.41
CA TRP A 25 20.79 -17.64 14.78
C TRP A 25 21.51 -18.46 13.70
N VAL A 26 21.14 -19.72 13.56
CA VAL A 26 21.49 -20.59 12.43
C VAL A 26 20.23 -21.33 11.97
N PHE A 27 19.87 -21.12 10.70
CA PHE A 27 18.76 -21.79 10.01
C PHE A 27 19.34 -22.90 9.13
N ARG A 28 18.81 -24.13 9.25
CA ARG A 28 19.28 -25.31 8.50
C ARG A 28 18.14 -26.24 8.10
N ASN A 29 18.43 -27.20 7.22
CA ASN A 29 17.51 -28.28 6.86
C ASN A 29 16.20 -27.76 6.22
N GLY A 30 16.27 -26.72 5.38
CA GLY A 30 15.14 -26.17 4.62
C GLY A 30 15.56 -25.59 3.28
N THR A 31 14.58 -25.24 2.47
CA THR A 31 14.80 -24.54 1.21
C THR A 31 15.09 -23.07 1.50
N VAL A 32 16.11 -22.51 0.87
CA VAL A 32 16.46 -21.08 0.96
C VAL A 32 16.30 -20.42 -0.41
N TYR A 33 15.42 -19.43 -0.49
CA TYR A 33 15.29 -18.55 -1.64
C TYR A 33 16.09 -17.26 -1.36
N THR A 34 17.22 -17.12 -2.03
CA THR A 34 18.16 -16.01 -1.78
C THR A 34 17.80 -14.70 -2.47
N ALA A 35 16.94 -14.72 -3.49
CA ALA A 35 16.58 -13.59 -4.34
C ALA A 35 17.77 -12.94 -5.09
N ASP A 36 18.92 -13.62 -5.17
CA ASP A 36 20.16 -13.20 -5.84
C ASP A 36 20.34 -13.83 -7.24
N ARG A 37 19.26 -14.24 -7.90
CA ARG A 37 19.19 -14.97 -9.19
C ARG A 37 19.64 -16.43 -9.12
N GLN A 38 20.00 -16.98 -7.97
CA GLN A 38 20.25 -18.39 -7.82
C GLN A 38 18.94 -19.16 -7.59
N PRO A 39 18.82 -20.39 -8.07
CA PRO A 39 17.66 -21.20 -7.79
C PRO A 39 17.57 -21.51 -6.28
N PRO A 40 16.35 -21.70 -5.75
CA PRO A 40 16.17 -22.15 -4.38
C PRO A 40 16.89 -23.47 -4.14
N ALA A 41 17.52 -23.62 -2.97
CA ALA A 41 18.27 -24.82 -2.64
C ALA A 41 18.30 -25.01 -1.11
N THR A 42 18.55 -26.24 -0.67
CA THR A 42 18.84 -26.52 0.73
C THR A 42 20.16 -25.87 1.11
N ARG A 43 20.11 -24.93 2.03
CA ARG A 43 21.26 -24.15 2.52
C ARG A 43 21.13 -23.87 4.00
N THR A 44 22.28 -23.56 4.62
CA THR A 44 22.34 -23.07 5.99
C THR A 44 22.65 -21.58 5.97
N VAL A 45 21.91 -20.81 6.77
CA VAL A 45 22.09 -19.36 6.92
C VAL A 45 22.43 -19.06 8.38
N ALA A 46 23.55 -18.35 8.61
CA ALA A 46 23.96 -17.88 9.95
C ALA A 46 23.87 -16.36 10.06
N ILE A 47 23.39 -15.89 11.22
CA ILE A 47 23.16 -14.47 11.51
C ILE A 47 23.93 -14.08 12.78
N ALA A 48 24.69 -13.00 12.70
CA ALA A 48 25.33 -12.36 13.85
C ALA A 48 25.15 -10.84 13.76
N ASP A 49 24.99 -10.19 14.89
CA ASP A 49 24.88 -8.71 15.00
C ASP A 49 23.86 -8.11 14.03
N GLY A 50 22.72 -8.80 13.84
CA GLY A 50 21.66 -8.37 12.95
C GLY A 50 21.94 -8.52 11.45
N ARG A 51 23.05 -9.16 11.06
CA ARG A 51 23.48 -9.34 9.67
C ARG A 51 23.67 -10.81 9.32
N ILE A 52 23.50 -11.12 8.05
CA ILE A 52 23.81 -12.42 7.47
C ILE A 52 25.33 -12.54 7.39
N VAL A 53 25.89 -13.53 8.09
CA VAL A 53 27.35 -13.77 8.13
C VAL A 53 27.78 -15.00 7.34
N TYR A 54 26.82 -15.87 7.00
CA TYR A 54 27.08 -17.07 6.20
C TYR A 54 25.85 -17.54 5.44
N VAL A 55 26.06 -17.98 4.22
CA VAL A 55 25.08 -18.68 3.36
C VAL A 55 25.84 -19.81 2.67
N GLY A 56 25.47 -21.06 2.91
CA GLY A 56 26.17 -22.22 2.35
C GLY A 56 25.70 -23.55 2.94
N ASP A 57 26.61 -24.48 3.14
CA ASP A 57 26.35 -25.79 3.72
C ASP A 57 26.50 -25.81 5.25
N ASP A 58 26.09 -26.91 5.88
CA ASP A 58 26.18 -27.09 7.32
C ASP A 58 27.63 -27.13 7.83
N ALA A 59 28.54 -27.70 7.03
CA ALA A 59 29.95 -27.83 7.42
C ALA A 59 30.63 -26.46 7.54
N GLY A 60 30.36 -25.57 6.58
CA GLY A 60 30.86 -24.19 6.61
C GLY A 60 30.21 -23.35 7.70
N ALA A 61 28.95 -23.63 8.07
CA ALA A 61 28.23 -22.93 9.15
C ALA A 61 28.74 -23.32 10.54
N ALA A 62 29.33 -24.50 10.72
CA ALA A 62 29.75 -25.03 12.01
C ALA A 62 30.67 -24.06 12.80
N ARG A 63 31.50 -23.29 12.10
CA ARG A 63 32.41 -22.30 12.71
C ARG A 63 31.72 -21.11 13.39
N PHE A 64 30.45 -20.89 13.06
CA PHE A 64 29.65 -19.80 13.64
C PHE A 64 28.76 -20.26 14.79
N VAL A 65 28.69 -21.57 15.06
CA VAL A 65 27.84 -22.16 16.10
C VAL A 65 28.56 -22.14 17.43
N SER A 66 27.90 -21.63 18.46
CA SER A 66 28.33 -21.67 19.87
C SER A 66 27.18 -22.17 20.74
N PRO A 67 27.42 -22.42 22.05
CA PRO A 67 26.37 -22.79 22.99
C PRO A 67 25.24 -21.77 23.12
N SER A 68 25.49 -20.49 22.76
CA SER A 68 24.51 -19.42 22.77
C SER A 68 23.75 -19.25 21.46
N THR A 69 24.15 -19.97 20.41
CA THR A 69 23.50 -19.89 19.08
C THR A 69 22.14 -20.61 19.10
N ARG A 70 21.09 -19.90 18.68
CA ARG A 70 19.78 -20.48 18.45
C ARG A 70 19.78 -21.21 17.09
N SER A 71 19.58 -22.51 17.12
CA SER A 71 19.55 -23.33 15.92
C SER A 71 18.11 -23.67 15.57
N VAL A 72 17.67 -23.20 14.39
CA VAL A 72 16.34 -23.45 13.85
C VAL A 72 16.44 -24.58 12.82
N ASP A 73 15.78 -25.70 13.07
CA ASP A 73 15.54 -26.73 12.07
C ASP A 73 14.31 -26.36 11.26
N LEU A 74 14.52 -25.99 10.01
CA LEU A 74 13.44 -25.61 9.10
C LEU A 74 12.56 -26.79 8.67
N ALA A 75 13.03 -28.03 8.86
CA ALA A 75 12.27 -29.26 8.56
C ALA A 75 11.57 -29.23 7.17
N GLY A 76 12.26 -28.70 6.16
CA GLY A 76 11.74 -28.54 4.79
C GLY A 76 10.93 -27.27 4.55
N GLN A 77 10.77 -26.40 5.53
CA GLN A 77 10.17 -25.06 5.37
C GLN A 77 11.03 -24.16 4.46
N LEU A 78 10.43 -23.06 3.98
CA LEU A 78 11.10 -22.08 3.11
C LEU A 78 11.58 -20.89 3.91
N LEU A 79 12.88 -20.57 3.80
CA LEU A 79 13.48 -19.33 4.27
C LEU A 79 13.67 -18.37 3.09
N LEU A 80 13.21 -17.13 3.21
CA LEU A 80 13.33 -16.09 2.21
C LEU A 80 13.61 -14.72 2.86
N PRO A 81 14.03 -13.70 2.07
CA PRO A 81 14.14 -12.33 2.58
C PRO A 81 12.80 -11.83 3.09
N GLY A 82 12.82 -10.92 4.06
CA GLY A 82 11.62 -10.21 4.50
C GLY A 82 10.91 -9.56 3.32
N PHE A 83 9.59 -9.65 3.32
CA PHE A 83 8.80 -9.02 2.27
C PHE A 83 8.87 -7.50 2.34
N VAL A 84 8.81 -6.89 1.17
CA VAL A 84 8.73 -5.44 0.96
C VAL A 84 7.37 -5.13 0.34
N ASP A 85 6.57 -4.32 1.01
CA ASP A 85 5.31 -3.81 0.48
C ASP A 85 5.56 -2.45 -0.18
N ALA A 86 5.51 -2.40 -1.51
CA ALA A 86 5.85 -1.20 -2.29
C ALA A 86 4.78 -0.10 -2.24
N HIS A 87 3.60 -0.39 -1.69
CA HIS A 87 2.47 0.55 -1.64
C HIS A 87 1.49 0.20 -0.52
N VAL A 88 1.52 0.95 0.57
CA VAL A 88 0.64 0.71 1.72
C VAL A 88 0.32 2.01 2.46
N HIS A 89 -0.81 2.06 3.15
CA HIS A 89 -1.24 3.20 3.97
C HIS A 89 -1.26 2.80 5.46
N MET A 90 -0.06 2.52 6.03
CA MET A 90 0.08 1.97 7.38
C MET A 90 -0.49 2.88 8.46
N LEU A 91 -0.29 4.17 8.32
CA LEU A 91 -0.77 5.11 9.33
C LEU A 91 -2.29 5.25 9.29
N GLU A 92 -2.85 5.37 8.09
CA GLU A 92 -4.30 5.49 7.89
C GLU A 92 -5.02 4.20 8.32
N GLY A 93 -4.53 3.06 7.83
CA GLY A 93 -5.06 1.76 8.23
C GLY A 93 -4.88 1.48 9.72
N GLY A 94 -3.73 1.85 10.29
CA GLY A 94 -3.46 1.74 11.72
C GLY A 94 -4.43 2.56 12.58
N ALA A 95 -4.74 3.78 12.16
CA ALA A 95 -5.69 4.65 12.83
C ALA A 95 -7.14 4.11 12.78
N THR A 96 -7.44 3.30 11.77
CA THR A 96 -8.78 2.73 11.57
C THR A 96 -8.94 1.29 12.10
N LEU A 97 -7.91 0.69 12.70
CA LEU A 97 -7.97 -0.69 13.22
C LEU A 97 -9.04 -0.91 14.28
N ASP A 98 -9.37 0.12 15.05
CA ASP A 98 -10.46 0.09 16.05
C ASP A 98 -11.75 0.76 15.52
N ALA A 99 -11.77 1.20 14.27
CA ALA A 99 -12.92 1.80 13.63
C ALA A 99 -13.92 0.72 13.14
N CYS A 100 -15.08 1.15 12.67
CA CYS A 100 -16.08 0.25 12.11
C CYS A 100 -15.54 -0.44 10.85
N ASN A 101 -15.06 -1.66 11.00
CA ASN A 101 -14.49 -2.46 9.90
C ASN A 101 -15.62 -3.19 9.17
N LEU A 102 -15.83 -2.85 7.91
CA LEU A 102 -16.84 -3.44 7.02
C LEU A 102 -16.22 -4.35 5.95
N SER A 103 -14.90 -4.55 5.98
CA SER A 103 -14.19 -5.37 4.99
C SER A 103 -14.73 -6.80 4.96
N GLY A 104 -15.00 -7.29 3.76
CA GLY A 104 -15.53 -8.63 3.55
C GLY A 104 -17.05 -8.77 3.66
N VAL A 105 -17.78 -7.72 4.06
CA VAL A 105 -19.25 -7.68 4.02
C VAL A 105 -19.68 -7.26 2.62
N ARG A 106 -20.47 -8.08 1.93
CA ARG A 106 -20.72 -7.96 0.48
C ARG A 106 -22.14 -7.54 0.10
N ASP A 107 -23.04 -7.38 1.06
CA ASP A 107 -24.43 -7.00 0.82
C ASP A 107 -24.91 -5.93 1.80
N GLU A 108 -25.97 -5.22 1.41
CA GLU A 108 -26.56 -4.11 2.18
C GLU A 108 -26.99 -4.54 3.59
N ALA A 109 -27.61 -5.71 3.72
CA ALA A 109 -28.15 -6.17 5.01
C ALA A 109 -27.02 -6.42 6.03
N GLY A 110 -25.96 -7.11 5.61
CA GLY A 110 -24.79 -7.34 6.44
C GLY A 110 -24.05 -6.05 6.82
N LEU A 111 -23.96 -5.08 5.90
CA LEU A 111 -23.39 -3.77 6.20
C LEU A 111 -24.19 -3.03 7.27
N ILE A 112 -25.52 -3.01 7.14
CA ILE A 112 -26.43 -2.40 8.14
C ILE A 112 -26.27 -3.06 9.51
N GLU A 113 -26.24 -4.39 9.57
CA GLU A 113 -26.05 -5.16 10.80
C GLU A 113 -24.71 -4.85 11.47
N ALA A 114 -23.61 -4.87 10.70
CA ALA A 114 -22.26 -4.59 11.19
C ALA A 114 -22.14 -3.16 11.76
N ILE A 115 -22.69 -2.15 11.06
CA ILE A 115 -22.68 -0.75 11.51
C ILE A 115 -23.52 -0.59 12.78
N ALA A 116 -24.70 -1.19 12.83
CA ALA A 116 -25.58 -1.13 14.00
C ALA A 116 -24.93 -1.79 15.23
N HIS A 117 -24.31 -2.96 15.03
CA HIS A 117 -23.58 -3.67 16.09
C HIS A 117 -22.41 -2.83 16.62
N TYR A 118 -21.58 -2.27 15.72
CA TYR A 118 -20.46 -1.42 16.10
C TYR A 118 -20.94 -0.18 16.87
N ALA A 119 -21.97 0.50 16.39
CA ALA A 119 -22.52 1.69 17.02
C ALA A 119 -23.07 1.41 18.44
N ALA A 120 -23.71 0.26 18.64
CA ALA A 120 -24.20 -0.19 19.93
C ALA A 120 -23.09 -0.58 20.91
N ALA A 121 -22.01 -1.19 20.41
CA ALA A 121 -20.85 -1.58 21.20
C ALA A 121 -20.01 -0.36 21.65
N HIS A 122 -20.12 0.78 20.97
CA HIS A 122 -19.34 1.99 21.23
C HIS A 122 -20.25 3.22 21.46
N PRO A 123 -21.02 3.26 22.56
CA PRO A 123 -22.01 4.34 22.79
C PRO A 123 -21.37 5.72 23.01
N ASP A 124 -20.14 5.76 23.51
CA ASP A 124 -19.47 7.00 23.95
C ASP A 124 -18.66 7.70 22.84
N ILE A 125 -18.48 7.07 21.67
CA ILE A 125 -17.72 7.69 20.59
C ILE A 125 -18.55 8.76 19.87
N ARG A 126 -17.91 9.88 19.56
CA ARG A 126 -18.55 11.04 18.94
C ARG A 126 -18.94 10.81 17.47
N TRP A 127 -18.08 10.12 16.72
CA TRP A 127 -18.25 9.77 15.31
C TRP A 127 -18.23 8.27 15.13
N ILE A 128 -19.15 7.73 14.35
CA ILE A 128 -18.99 6.39 13.79
C ILE A 128 -18.15 6.53 12.54
N ALA A 129 -16.83 6.35 12.68
CA ALA A 129 -15.91 6.31 11.57
C ALA A 129 -15.55 4.87 11.23
N GLY A 130 -15.36 4.57 9.95
CA GLY A 130 -15.03 3.22 9.51
C GLY A 130 -14.63 3.14 8.05
N SER A 131 -14.35 1.91 7.60
CA SER A 131 -13.93 1.66 6.22
C SER A 131 -14.28 0.26 5.76
N GLY A 132 -14.16 0.03 4.44
CA GLY A 132 -14.24 -1.31 3.85
C GLY A 132 -15.64 -1.72 3.39
N TRP A 133 -16.60 -0.79 3.25
CA TRP A 133 -17.88 -1.16 2.64
C TRP A 133 -17.71 -1.36 1.12
N ALA A 134 -18.33 -2.43 0.62
CA ALA A 134 -18.23 -2.80 -0.79
C ALA A 134 -19.14 -1.93 -1.65
N LEU A 135 -18.59 -1.23 -2.66
CA LEU A 135 -19.37 -0.45 -3.61
C LEU A 135 -20.41 -1.33 -4.33
N SER A 136 -20.03 -2.56 -4.64
CA SER A 136 -20.89 -3.55 -5.31
C SER A 136 -22.14 -3.97 -4.51
N ALA A 137 -22.21 -3.62 -3.22
CA ALA A 137 -23.37 -3.88 -2.37
C ALA A 137 -24.56 -2.97 -2.68
N PHE A 138 -24.33 -1.88 -3.41
CA PHE A 138 -25.36 -0.89 -3.71
C PHE A 138 -25.51 -0.64 -5.21
N PRO A 139 -26.74 -0.37 -5.71
CA PRO A 139 -26.94 0.07 -7.09
C PRO A 139 -26.09 1.31 -7.40
N ASP A 140 -25.44 1.32 -8.56
CA ASP A 140 -24.57 2.40 -9.02
C ASP A 140 -23.50 2.82 -8.00
N ALA A 141 -23.11 1.91 -7.09
CA ALA A 141 -22.18 2.17 -5.99
C ALA A 141 -22.59 3.40 -5.13
N ASN A 142 -23.90 3.69 -5.01
CA ASN A 142 -24.42 4.94 -4.45
C ASN A 142 -25.38 4.69 -3.26
N PRO A 143 -24.87 4.33 -2.07
CA PRO A 143 -25.67 4.16 -0.86
C PRO A 143 -26.30 5.46 -0.40
N ARG A 144 -27.49 5.33 0.21
CA ARG A 144 -28.31 6.45 0.64
C ARG A 144 -28.10 6.78 2.13
N LYS A 145 -28.03 8.09 2.47
CA LYS A 145 -27.89 8.58 3.85
C LYS A 145 -29.01 8.11 4.77
N GLU A 146 -30.22 7.95 4.23
CA GLU A 146 -31.40 7.54 4.99
C GLU A 146 -31.26 6.13 5.60
N LEU A 147 -30.41 5.28 5.03
CA LEU A 147 -30.08 3.97 5.62
C LEU A 147 -29.30 4.17 6.93
N LEU A 148 -28.28 5.02 6.91
CA LEU A 148 -27.47 5.34 8.10
C LEU A 148 -28.27 6.14 9.13
N ASP A 149 -29.11 7.08 8.71
CA ASP A 149 -29.95 7.89 9.59
C ASP A 149 -30.90 7.04 10.44
N ARG A 150 -31.36 5.89 9.90
CA ARG A 150 -32.23 4.94 10.63
C ARG A 150 -31.49 4.15 11.69
N ILE A 151 -30.23 3.74 11.43
CA ILE A 151 -29.48 2.87 12.34
C ILE A 151 -28.60 3.65 13.32
N VAL A 152 -28.16 4.86 12.96
CA VAL A 152 -27.38 5.77 13.81
C VAL A 152 -27.98 7.18 13.73
N PRO A 153 -29.12 7.43 14.38
CA PRO A 153 -29.83 8.72 14.30
C PRO A 153 -29.19 9.83 15.15
N ASP A 154 -28.36 9.47 16.11
CA ASP A 154 -27.86 10.36 17.17
C ASP A 154 -26.45 10.90 16.92
N ARG A 155 -25.65 10.25 16.07
CA ARG A 155 -24.23 10.59 15.83
C ARG A 155 -23.92 10.70 14.35
N PRO A 156 -22.91 11.52 13.96
CA PRO A 156 -22.43 11.55 12.60
C PRO A 156 -21.71 10.23 12.23
N VAL A 157 -21.92 9.79 10.99
CA VAL A 157 -21.34 8.57 10.41
C VAL A 157 -20.54 8.92 9.18
N PHE A 158 -19.31 8.40 9.10
CA PHE A 158 -18.42 8.51 7.94
C PHE A 158 -17.74 7.18 7.68
N LEU A 159 -18.08 6.54 6.58
CA LEU A 159 -17.60 5.20 6.22
C LEU A 159 -16.93 5.27 4.84
N ILE A 160 -15.63 5.00 4.78
CA ILE A 160 -14.86 4.95 3.54
C ILE A 160 -15.16 3.64 2.82
N ALA A 161 -15.37 3.69 1.52
CA ALA A 161 -15.51 2.50 0.70
C ALA A 161 -14.21 1.70 0.64
N GLU A 162 -14.30 0.47 0.20
CA GLU A 162 -13.16 -0.44 0.05
C GLU A 162 -12.10 0.12 -0.91
N ASP A 163 -12.52 0.88 -1.95
CA ASP A 163 -11.65 1.53 -2.93
C ASP A 163 -10.86 2.74 -2.37
N GLY A 164 -11.25 3.27 -1.22
CA GLY A 164 -10.66 4.49 -0.64
C GLY A 164 -11.08 5.80 -1.31
N HIS A 165 -11.83 5.75 -2.41
CA HIS A 165 -12.19 6.90 -3.26
C HIS A 165 -13.65 7.38 -3.08
N SER A 166 -14.41 6.70 -2.23
CA SER A 166 -15.81 7.00 -1.93
C SER A 166 -16.08 6.97 -0.43
N ALA A 167 -17.02 7.79 0.03
CA ALA A 167 -17.50 7.74 1.41
C ALA A 167 -19.02 7.70 1.47
N TRP A 168 -19.56 6.91 2.41
CA TRP A 168 -20.97 6.87 2.78
C TRP A 168 -21.17 7.59 4.10
N VAL A 169 -22.02 8.63 4.08
CA VAL A 169 -22.22 9.52 5.22
C VAL A 169 -23.71 9.70 5.52
N ASN A 170 -24.03 9.96 6.79
CA ASN A 170 -25.40 10.26 7.20
C ASN A 170 -25.69 11.78 7.19
N SER A 171 -26.94 12.15 7.43
CA SER A 171 -27.38 13.55 7.46
C SER A 171 -26.63 14.38 8.50
N ARG A 172 -26.25 13.79 9.65
CA ARG A 172 -25.49 14.50 10.68
C ARG A 172 -24.06 14.80 10.27
N ALA A 173 -23.43 13.89 9.55
CA ALA A 173 -22.08 14.10 9.01
C ALA A 173 -22.07 15.21 7.95
N LEU A 174 -23.06 15.20 7.03
CA LEU A 174 -23.23 16.28 6.04
C LEU A 174 -23.43 17.63 6.72
N ALA A 175 -24.32 17.69 7.73
CA ALA A 175 -24.58 18.91 8.50
C ALA A 175 -23.32 19.41 9.25
N ALA A 176 -22.55 18.50 9.86
CA ALA A 176 -21.30 18.85 10.55
C ALA A 176 -20.27 19.47 9.59
N ALA A 177 -20.20 18.98 8.36
CA ALA A 177 -19.32 19.48 7.30
C ALA A 177 -19.93 20.64 6.51
N LYS A 178 -21.15 21.10 6.85
CA LYS A 178 -21.90 22.15 6.15
C LYS A 178 -22.15 21.87 4.67
N ILE A 179 -22.37 20.59 4.36
CA ILE A 179 -22.70 20.14 3.01
C ILE A 179 -24.22 20.02 2.91
N ASP A 180 -24.81 20.77 1.98
CA ASP A 180 -26.24 20.84 1.74
C ASP A 180 -26.56 20.94 0.24
N ARG A 181 -27.85 21.19 -0.08
CA ARG A 181 -28.32 21.31 -1.45
C ARG A 181 -27.70 22.49 -2.23
N THR A 182 -27.14 23.48 -1.55
CA THR A 182 -26.52 24.67 -2.13
C THR A 182 -25.00 24.54 -2.27
N THR A 183 -24.41 23.47 -1.73
CA THR A 183 -22.97 23.22 -1.81
C THR A 183 -22.62 22.73 -3.22
N PRO A 184 -21.74 23.43 -3.97
CA PRO A 184 -21.29 22.96 -5.27
C PRO A 184 -20.37 21.74 -5.13
N ASP A 185 -20.22 20.98 -6.19
CA ASP A 185 -19.17 19.96 -6.24
C ASP A 185 -17.80 20.63 -6.19
N PRO A 186 -16.90 20.15 -5.34
CA PRO A 186 -15.55 20.69 -5.33
C PRO A 186 -14.79 20.27 -6.61
N PRO A 187 -13.75 21.00 -6.99
CA PRO A 187 -12.87 20.53 -8.07
C PRO A 187 -12.41 19.09 -7.80
N ARG A 188 -12.48 18.24 -8.81
CA ARG A 188 -12.11 16.80 -8.73
C ARG A 188 -12.84 16.03 -7.62
N GLY A 189 -14.08 16.40 -7.30
CA GLY A 189 -14.92 15.68 -6.35
C GLY A 189 -16.37 15.82 -6.74
N ARG A 190 -17.18 14.85 -6.34
CA ARG A 190 -18.61 14.82 -6.63
C ARG A 190 -19.41 14.50 -5.37
N ILE A 191 -20.42 15.32 -5.10
CA ILE A 191 -21.46 15.06 -4.12
C ILE A 191 -22.60 14.37 -4.85
N GLU A 192 -22.78 13.09 -4.62
CA GLU A 192 -23.91 12.38 -5.25
C GLU A 192 -25.23 12.92 -4.73
N ARG A 193 -26.21 13.08 -5.64
CA ARG A 193 -27.46 13.74 -5.31
C ARG A 193 -28.68 12.88 -5.64
N VAL A 194 -29.77 13.17 -4.96
CA VAL A 194 -31.07 12.56 -5.27
C VAL A 194 -31.58 13.18 -6.56
N ALA A 195 -31.99 12.34 -7.52
CA ALA A 195 -32.65 12.85 -8.73
C ALA A 195 -33.88 13.69 -8.32
N SER A 196 -33.93 14.94 -8.76
CA SER A 196 -35.09 15.79 -8.48
C SER A 196 -36.33 15.18 -9.14
N GLN A 197 -37.29 14.72 -8.35
CA GLN A 197 -38.62 14.39 -8.85
C GLN A 197 -39.37 15.70 -9.14
N SER A 198 -38.94 16.44 -10.14
CA SER A 198 -39.75 17.53 -10.68
C SER A 198 -40.55 16.98 -11.86
N PRO A 199 -41.90 17.04 -11.86
CA PRO A 199 -42.73 16.51 -12.95
C PRO A 199 -42.56 17.25 -14.29
N SER A 200 -41.63 18.21 -14.40
CA SER A 200 -41.48 19.10 -15.53
C SER A 200 -40.16 19.03 -16.31
N ASP A 201 -39.24 18.09 -15.97
CA ASP A 201 -38.04 17.91 -16.77
C ASP A 201 -38.14 16.61 -17.60
N PRO A 202 -38.25 16.69 -18.96
CA PRO A 202 -38.11 15.49 -19.78
C PRO A 202 -36.70 14.95 -19.73
N ALA A 203 -36.59 13.62 -19.60
CA ALA A 203 -35.36 12.87 -19.55
C ALA A 203 -34.39 13.29 -20.67
N GLY A 204 -33.18 13.63 -20.30
CA GLY A 204 -32.01 13.60 -21.17
C GLY A 204 -31.69 14.89 -21.92
N THR A 205 -31.03 15.83 -21.27
CA THR A 205 -30.05 16.72 -21.92
C THR A 205 -28.89 16.93 -21.00
N GLN A 206 -27.88 16.07 -21.13
CA GLN A 206 -26.52 16.38 -20.78
C GLN A 206 -25.99 17.38 -21.82
N GLY A 207 -25.55 18.55 -21.37
CA GLY A 207 -24.82 19.50 -22.21
C GLY A 207 -25.65 20.73 -22.65
N ALA A 208 -25.77 21.71 -21.78
CA ALA A 208 -25.81 23.12 -22.15
C ALA A 208 -25.36 23.98 -20.96
N GLU A 209 -24.23 24.65 -21.10
CA GLU A 209 -23.91 25.86 -20.34
C GLU A 209 -24.98 26.89 -20.59
N GLY A 210 -25.91 27.06 -19.69
CA GLY A 210 -27.03 28.00 -19.82
C GLY A 210 -27.78 28.13 -18.51
N GLY A 211 -27.34 29.07 -17.63
CA GLY A 211 -28.19 29.82 -16.72
C GLY A 211 -29.08 29.05 -15.76
N ARG A 212 -28.54 28.10 -14.97
CA ARG A 212 -29.18 27.69 -13.70
C ARG A 212 -28.84 28.75 -12.65
N SER A 213 -29.89 29.25 -11.97
CA SER A 213 -29.72 30.09 -10.79
C SER A 213 -28.79 29.37 -9.83
N SER A 214 -27.72 30.02 -9.38
CA SER A 214 -26.53 29.49 -8.71
C SER A 214 -26.74 28.96 -7.29
N SER A 215 -27.89 28.40 -6.92
CA SER A 215 -28.20 28.13 -5.53
C SER A 215 -28.85 26.78 -5.21
N ASP A 216 -29.13 25.91 -6.18
CA ASP A 216 -29.74 24.60 -5.89
C ASP A 216 -29.21 23.48 -6.78
N PHE A 217 -28.21 22.73 -6.25
CA PHE A 217 -27.61 21.59 -6.91
C PHE A 217 -28.37 20.26 -6.66
N GLY A 218 -29.40 20.30 -5.81
CA GLY A 218 -30.15 19.11 -5.38
C GLY A 218 -29.66 18.52 -4.05
N GLU A 219 -30.51 17.73 -3.43
CA GLU A 219 -30.28 17.15 -2.09
C GLU A 219 -29.14 16.11 -2.12
N PRO A 220 -28.10 16.22 -1.29
CA PRO A 220 -27.04 15.20 -1.20
C PRO A 220 -27.61 13.83 -0.83
N SER A 221 -27.24 12.78 -1.57
CA SER A 221 -27.70 11.41 -1.35
C SER A 221 -27.07 10.73 -0.14
N GLY A 222 -25.88 11.19 0.27
CA GLY A 222 -25.07 10.57 1.32
C GLY A 222 -23.80 9.89 0.80
N THR A 223 -23.59 9.87 -0.52
CA THR A 223 -22.34 9.40 -1.11
C THR A 223 -21.49 10.58 -1.58
N LEU A 224 -20.24 10.59 -1.16
CA LEU A 224 -19.23 11.59 -1.52
C LEU A 224 -18.10 10.90 -2.27
N ARG A 225 -17.61 11.53 -3.36
CA ARG A 225 -16.52 10.99 -4.19
C ARG A 225 -15.31 11.90 -4.14
N GLU A 226 -14.12 11.29 -4.08
CA GLU A 226 -12.84 11.98 -4.21
C GLU A 226 -12.71 13.20 -3.27
N ALA A 227 -12.40 14.39 -3.81
CA ALA A 227 -12.23 15.61 -3.04
C ALA A 227 -13.47 16.00 -2.20
N ALA A 228 -14.67 15.54 -2.56
CA ALA A 228 -15.88 15.80 -1.78
C ALA A 228 -15.88 15.11 -0.41
N MET A 229 -15.08 14.07 -0.21
CA MET A 229 -14.93 13.38 1.08
C MET A 229 -14.19 14.23 2.13
N ARG A 230 -13.23 15.03 1.70
CA ARG A 230 -12.25 15.72 2.56
C ARG A 230 -12.86 16.53 3.71
N PRO A 231 -13.90 17.35 3.51
CA PRO A 231 -14.48 18.14 4.61
C PRO A 231 -15.06 17.29 5.74
N VAL A 232 -15.64 16.12 5.40
CA VAL A 232 -16.20 15.20 6.40
C VAL A 232 -15.10 14.36 7.02
N GLN A 233 -14.16 13.88 6.23
CA GLN A 233 -13.04 13.05 6.66
C GLN A 233 -12.19 13.76 7.73
N ALA A 234 -11.91 15.06 7.54
CA ALA A 234 -11.16 15.87 8.49
C ALA A 234 -11.83 15.99 9.86
N LEU A 235 -13.18 15.87 9.91
CA LEU A 235 -13.95 15.90 11.18
C LEU A 235 -14.10 14.51 11.81
N ALA A 236 -14.17 13.48 10.97
CA ALA A 236 -14.39 12.10 11.40
C ALA A 236 -13.13 11.43 11.94
N PHE A 237 -11.98 11.72 11.33
CA PHE A 237 -10.66 11.18 11.70
C PHE A 237 -9.76 12.25 12.35
N ASP A 238 -10.29 12.96 13.32
CA ASP A 238 -9.47 13.79 14.22
C ASP A 238 -8.77 12.86 15.24
N VAL A 239 -7.81 12.08 14.72
CA VAL A 239 -7.05 11.10 15.51
C VAL A 239 -5.95 11.82 16.26
N GLY A 240 -5.97 11.75 17.59
CA GLY A 240 -4.92 12.32 18.42
C GLY A 240 -3.54 11.67 18.18
N PRO A 241 -2.43 12.36 18.54
CA PRO A 241 -1.07 11.84 18.29
C PRO A 241 -0.79 10.49 18.96
N ILE A 242 -1.37 10.24 20.13
CA ILE A 242 -1.18 8.98 20.87
C ILE A 242 -1.89 7.82 20.17
N GLU A 243 -3.10 8.05 19.70
CA GLU A 243 -3.88 7.08 18.94
C GLU A 243 -3.20 6.75 17.62
N ALA A 244 -2.68 7.75 16.92
CA ALA A 244 -1.89 7.56 15.69
C ALA A 244 -0.66 6.67 15.92
N LEU A 245 0.10 6.92 17.00
CA LEU A 245 1.26 6.10 17.37
C LEU A 245 0.88 4.66 17.72
N ARG A 246 -0.21 4.46 18.48
CA ARG A 246 -0.70 3.13 18.84
C ARG A 246 -1.18 2.36 17.59
N GLY A 247 -1.94 3.05 16.75
CA GLY A 247 -2.45 2.49 15.49
C GLY A 247 -1.31 2.06 14.57
N LEU A 248 -0.34 2.94 14.33
CA LEU A 248 0.83 2.65 13.52
C LEU A 248 1.63 1.45 14.05
N ARG A 249 1.90 1.40 15.36
CA ARG A 249 2.61 0.27 15.96
C ARG A 249 1.88 -1.06 15.76
N ARG A 250 0.55 -1.05 15.86
CA ARG A 250 -0.28 -2.25 15.62
C ARG A 250 -0.27 -2.65 14.15
N ALA A 251 -0.35 -1.68 13.23
CA ALA A 251 -0.26 -1.94 11.79
C ALA A 251 1.09 -2.58 11.41
N VAL A 252 2.19 -2.05 11.93
CA VAL A 252 3.53 -2.65 11.74
C VAL A 252 3.61 -4.07 12.31
N ALA A 253 3.04 -4.30 13.49
CA ALA A 253 2.99 -5.65 14.06
C ALA A 253 2.16 -6.62 13.19
N GLN A 254 1.06 -6.18 12.58
CA GLN A 254 0.30 -6.98 11.60
C GLN A 254 1.11 -7.24 10.32
N ALA A 255 1.86 -6.25 9.84
CA ALA A 255 2.77 -6.42 8.71
C ALA A 255 3.83 -7.49 9.00
N ASN A 256 4.42 -7.47 10.19
CA ASN A 256 5.38 -8.49 10.61
C ASN A 256 4.75 -9.90 10.68
N GLN A 257 3.46 -10.03 11.04
CA GLN A 257 2.75 -11.33 11.05
C GLN A 257 2.64 -11.95 9.66
N VAL A 258 2.65 -11.15 8.62
CA VAL A 258 2.63 -11.62 7.23
C VAL A 258 4.00 -11.50 6.54
N GLY A 259 5.06 -11.28 7.31
CA GLY A 259 6.44 -11.31 6.84
C GLY A 259 6.96 -10.00 6.26
N ILE A 260 6.21 -8.90 6.31
CA ILE A 260 6.65 -7.61 5.79
C ILE A 260 7.61 -6.96 6.79
N THR A 261 8.82 -6.59 6.32
CA THR A 261 9.88 -5.94 7.08
C THR A 261 10.28 -4.57 6.52
N SER A 262 9.76 -4.22 5.35
CA SER A 262 9.99 -2.92 4.74
C SER A 262 8.75 -2.50 3.94
N PHE A 263 8.47 -1.21 3.87
CA PHE A 263 7.33 -0.74 3.07
C PHE A 263 7.45 0.72 2.63
N VAL A 264 6.67 1.07 1.60
CA VAL A 264 6.46 2.45 1.17
C VAL A 264 5.13 2.93 1.75
N GLU A 265 5.15 3.89 2.68
CA GLU A 265 3.96 4.64 3.07
C GLU A 265 3.52 5.50 1.89
N ALA A 266 2.44 5.10 1.24
CA ALA A 266 2.10 5.60 -0.09
C ALA A 266 1.52 7.03 -0.10
N ARG A 267 1.11 7.56 1.07
CA ARG A 267 0.53 8.92 1.16
C ARG A 267 0.77 9.57 2.53
N ALA A 268 1.91 10.18 2.72
CA ALA A 268 2.19 10.97 3.93
C ALA A 268 1.67 12.41 3.76
N THR A 269 0.43 12.67 4.19
CA THR A 269 -0.31 13.91 3.92
C THR A 269 0.16 15.10 4.75
N VAL A 270 0.45 14.91 6.03
CA VAL A 270 0.82 16.01 6.94
C VAL A 270 2.11 15.70 7.71
N PRO A 271 2.89 16.73 8.07
CA PRO A 271 4.15 16.54 8.83
C PRO A 271 3.98 15.77 10.14
N ALA A 272 2.80 15.84 10.78
CA ALA A 272 2.50 15.10 11.99
C ALA A 272 2.60 13.58 11.82
N TYR A 273 2.37 13.07 10.61
CA TYR A 273 2.48 11.65 10.30
C TYR A 273 3.93 11.21 10.16
N ASP A 274 4.78 12.01 9.50
CA ASP A 274 6.22 11.74 9.41
C ASP A 274 6.82 11.64 10.83
N TRP A 275 6.35 12.50 11.72
CA TRP A 275 6.73 12.51 13.12
C TRP A 275 6.41 11.19 13.83
N ALA A 276 5.24 10.57 13.59
CA ALA A 276 4.88 9.32 14.23
C ALA A 276 5.86 8.18 13.90
N TYR A 277 6.23 8.03 12.63
CA TYR A 277 7.24 7.05 12.20
C TYR A 277 8.61 7.31 12.84
N ARG A 278 9.06 8.56 12.81
CA ARG A 278 10.38 8.93 13.35
C ARG A 278 10.48 8.77 14.86
N LEU A 279 9.39 9.04 15.58
CA LEU A 279 9.34 8.84 17.02
C LEU A 279 9.41 7.35 17.38
N LEU A 280 8.67 6.49 16.67
CA LEU A 280 8.74 5.03 16.89
C LEU A 280 10.13 4.49 16.56
N ASP A 281 10.75 4.98 15.46
CA ASP A 281 12.10 4.56 15.09
C ASP A 281 13.15 5.00 16.12
N ALA A 282 13.11 6.25 16.53
CA ALA A 282 14.02 6.78 17.56
C ALA A 282 13.87 6.07 18.93
N ALA A 283 12.65 5.58 19.22
CA ALA A 283 12.37 4.80 20.41
C ALA A 283 12.75 3.30 20.28
N GLY A 284 13.19 2.84 19.10
CA GLY A 284 13.48 1.44 18.82
C GLY A 284 12.22 0.55 18.81
N LEU A 285 11.05 1.14 18.48
CA LEU A 285 9.74 0.50 18.47
C LEU A 285 9.19 0.31 17.04
N LEU A 286 9.96 0.66 16.03
CA LEU A 286 9.63 0.48 14.62
C LEU A 286 10.37 -0.75 14.08
N ASP A 287 9.66 -1.85 13.88
CA ASP A 287 10.22 -3.10 13.38
C ASP A 287 10.06 -3.22 11.86
N ALA A 288 10.38 -2.14 11.14
CA ALA A 288 10.33 -2.07 9.68
C ALA A 288 11.17 -0.91 9.14
N ARG A 289 11.60 -1.01 7.86
CA ARG A 289 12.15 0.12 7.10
C ARG A 289 11.04 0.80 6.31
N VAL A 290 11.03 2.13 6.31
CA VAL A 290 9.95 2.93 5.74
C VAL A 290 10.49 3.98 4.77
N LEU A 291 9.93 3.98 3.56
CA LEU A 291 10.04 5.10 2.63
C LEU A 291 8.72 5.87 2.66
N LEU A 292 8.76 7.12 3.12
CA LEU A 292 7.61 8.01 3.09
C LEU A 292 7.47 8.63 1.70
N SER A 293 6.30 8.44 1.09
CA SER A 293 5.88 9.10 -0.13
C SER A 293 5.03 10.31 0.25
N LEU A 294 5.65 11.49 0.19
CA LEU A 294 5.05 12.75 0.63
C LEU A 294 3.98 13.17 -0.38
N TRP A 295 2.76 13.43 0.09
CA TRP A 295 1.67 13.78 -0.80
C TRP A 295 1.78 15.20 -1.36
N LEU A 296 1.62 15.35 -2.67
CA LEU A 296 1.47 16.62 -3.37
C LEU A 296 0.01 16.85 -3.71
N ASP A 297 -0.59 17.89 -3.13
CA ASP A 297 -1.98 18.26 -3.34
C ASP A 297 -2.13 19.03 -4.65
N PRO A 298 -2.88 18.52 -5.64
CA PRO A 298 -3.06 19.19 -6.92
C PRO A 298 -3.80 20.55 -6.83
N GLU A 299 -4.40 20.89 -5.67
CA GLU A 299 -5.14 22.13 -5.48
C GLU A 299 -4.32 23.26 -4.83
N ARG A 300 -3.11 22.93 -4.34
CA ARG A 300 -2.21 23.91 -3.72
C ARG A 300 -1.19 24.48 -4.71
N SER A 301 -0.55 25.57 -4.31
CA SER A 301 0.57 26.17 -5.03
C SER A 301 1.75 25.19 -5.14
N ASP A 302 2.25 24.98 -6.35
CA ASP A 302 3.39 24.08 -6.62
C ASP A 302 4.67 24.56 -5.95
N ASP A 303 4.94 25.87 -5.95
CA ASP A 303 6.16 26.46 -5.39
C ASP A 303 6.20 26.32 -3.86
N GLU A 304 5.06 26.58 -3.19
CA GLU A 304 4.96 26.44 -1.74
C GLU A 304 5.16 24.97 -1.32
N GLN A 305 4.48 24.05 -2.02
CA GLN A 305 4.58 22.63 -1.71
C GLN A 305 5.99 22.08 -1.97
N LEU A 306 6.63 22.47 -3.07
CA LEU A 306 8.00 22.03 -3.35
C LEU A 306 8.96 22.43 -2.22
N ALA A 307 8.86 23.68 -1.73
CA ALA A 307 9.66 24.14 -0.60
C ALA A 307 9.37 23.33 0.69
N GLU A 308 8.09 23.04 0.97
CA GLU A 308 7.69 22.19 2.10
C GLU A 308 8.24 20.76 1.97
N LEU A 309 8.15 20.15 0.79
CA LEU A 309 8.65 18.79 0.54
C LEU A 309 10.17 18.69 0.75
N VAL A 310 10.93 19.68 0.23
CA VAL A 310 12.37 19.75 0.44
C VAL A 310 12.71 19.92 1.93
N ALA A 311 11.96 20.77 2.65
CA ALA A 311 12.13 20.95 4.08
C ALA A 311 11.83 19.64 4.85
N ARG A 312 10.76 18.94 4.54
CA ARG A 312 10.39 17.66 5.17
C ARG A 312 11.48 16.60 4.98
N ARG A 313 12.06 16.47 3.79
CA ARG A 313 13.16 15.53 3.52
C ARG A 313 14.42 15.86 4.31
N SER A 314 14.72 17.13 4.58
CA SER A 314 15.91 17.54 5.35
C SER A 314 15.89 17.09 6.82
N HIS A 315 14.75 16.59 7.31
CA HIS A 315 14.59 16.03 8.65
C HIS A 315 14.80 14.50 8.71
N ASP A 316 15.38 13.89 7.68
CA ASP A 316 15.74 12.46 7.65
C ASP A 316 16.96 12.19 8.53
N PHE A 317 16.73 11.99 9.83
CA PHE A 317 17.76 11.75 10.83
C PHE A 317 17.59 10.43 11.60
N THR A 318 16.61 9.62 11.25
CA THR A 318 16.39 8.31 11.85
C THR A 318 16.92 7.19 10.94
N ARG A 319 17.15 6.00 11.52
CA ARG A 319 17.84 4.92 10.81
C ARG A 319 16.98 4.26 9.74
N HIS A 320 15.68 4.06 10.03
CA HIS A 320 14.80 3.23 9.23
C HIS A 320 13.75 4.02 8.45
N VAL A 321 13.64 5.35 8.67
CA VAL A 321 12.63 6.19 8.02
C VAL A 321 13.28 7.20 7.10
N ARG A 322 12.87 7.22 5.83
CA ARG A 322 13.35 8.15 4.80
C ARG A 322 12.18 8.83 4.11
N SER A 323 12.28 10.13 3.83
CA SER A 323 11.29 10.93 3.09
C SER A 323 11.82 11.24 1.69
N GLY A 324 11.91 10.21 0.86
CA GLY A 324 12.58 10.29 -0.44
C GLY A 324 11.65 10.28 -1.66
N ALA A 325 10.36 10.03 -1.49
CA ALA A 325 9.39 9.94 -2.57
C ALA A 325 8.29 11.01 -2.48
N VAL A 326 7.66 11.33 -3.62
CA VAL A 326 6.51 12.24 -3.69
C VAL A 326 5.36 11.53 -4.40
N LYS A 327 4.21 11.44 -3.73
CA LYS A 327 2.95 10.85 -4.25
C LYS A 327 2.19 11.88 -5.07
N LEU A 328 1.87 11.49 -6.31
CA LEU A 328 1.04 12.24 -7.24
C LEU A 328 -0.12 11.34 -7.70
N PHE A 329 -1.35 11.77 -7.49
CA PHE A 329 -2.53 11.10 -8.04
C PHE A 329 -2.79 11.67 -9.44
N VAL A 330 -2.52 10.89 -10.49
CA VAL A 330 -2.75 11.35 -11.88
C VAL A 330 -4.22 11.30 -12.22
N ASP A 331 -4.95 10.29 -11.74
CA ASP A 331 -6.39 10.11 -11.94
C ASP A 331 -7.09 9.56 -10.68
N GLY A 332 -8.34 9.12 -10.83
CA GLY A 332 -9.11 8.38 -9.83
C GLY A 332 -9.16 6.89 -10.14
N VAL A 333 -10.36 6.27 -10.04
CA VAL A 333 -10.57 4.81 -10.19
C VAL A 333 -11.66 4.49 -11.22
N ALA A 334 -11.59 3.29 -11.82
CA ALA A 334 -12.49 2.89 -12.92
C ALA A 334 -13.93 2.69 -12.43
N GLU A 335 -14.12 2.12 -11.25
CA GLU A 335 -15.41 1.78 -10.65
C GLU A 335 -16.32 2.99 -10.43
N SER A 336 -15.71 4.15 -10.09
CA SER A 336 -16.44 5.42 -9.95
C SER A 336 -16.37 6.32 -11.19
N ARG A 337 -15.81 5.80 -12.31
CA ARG A 337 -15.62 6.51 -13.58
C ARG A 337 -14.78 7.79 -13.46
N THR A 338 -13.77 7.76 -12.60
CA THR A 338 -12.82 8.86 -12.40
C THR A 338 -11.40 8.52 -12.90
N ALA A 339 -11.17 7.28 -13.35
CA ALA A 339 -9.94 6.92 -14.05
C ALA A 339 -9.87 7.61 -15.41
N TYR A 340 -8.67 8.08 -15.80
CA TYR A 340 -8.47 8.78 -17.08
C TYR A 340 -8.05 7.80 -18.19
N LEU A 341 -8.89 7.72 -19.24
CA LEU A 341 -8.82 6.70 -20.27
C LEU A 341 -8.49 7.28 -21.65
N LEU A 342 -7.76 6.50 -22.46
CA LEU A 342 -7.52 6.81 -23.88
C LEU A 342 -8.81 6.70 -24.70
N GLU A 343 -9.62 5.69 -24.43
CA GLU A 343 -10.93 5.48 -25.05
C GLU A 343 -12.04 5.70 -24.01
N PRO A 344 -13.21 6.23 -24.41
CA PRO A 344 -14.30 6.51 -23.47
C PRO A 344 -14.76 5.29 -22.67
N TYR A 345 -15.39 5.54 -21.53
CA TYR A 345 -16.14 4.53 -20.81
C TYR A 345 -17.23 3.93 -21.70
N GLU A 346 -17.55 2.65 -21.49
CA GLU A 346 -18.53 1.92 -22.28
C GLU A 346 -19.88 2.65 -22.30
N GLY A 347 -20.44 2.84 -23.51
CA GLY A 347 -21.73 3.52 -23.70
C GLY A 347 -21.73 5.03 -23.40
N SER A 348 -20.58 5.67 -23.33
CA SER A 348 -20.41 7.09 -22.98
C SER A 348 -19.42 7.79 -23.91
N SER A 349 -19.41 9.13 -23.91
CA SER A 349 -18.31 9.94 -24.46
C SER A 349 -17.30 10.39 -23.40
N ASP A 350 -17.54 10.06 -22.13
CA ASP A 350 -16.70 10.41 -21.00
C ASP A 350 -15.45 9.51 -20.98
N ARG A 351 -14.30 10.12 -20.71
CA ARG A 351 -13.00 9.44 -20.59
C ARG A 351 -12.39 9.59 -19.19
N GLY A 352 -13.13 10.14 -18.24
CA GLY A 352 -12.55 10.66 -17.01
C GLY A 352 -11.68 11.89 -17.27
N SER A 353 -10.91 12.29 -16.30
CA SER A 353 -10.03 13.46 -16.42
C SER A 353 -8.79 13.32 -15.54
N PRO A 354 -7.62 13.87 -15.96
CA PRO A 354 -6.45 13.89 -15.13
C PRO A 354 -6.59 14.90 -13.98
N ASN A 355 -5.95 14.61 -12.86
CA ASN A 355 -5.88 15.55 -11.72
C ASN A 355 -4.90 16.71 -11.95
N PHE A 356 -3.99 16.57 -12.91
CA PHE A 356 -3.05 17.61 -13.33
C PHE A 356 -3.15 17.82 -14.83
N PRO A 357 -3.17 19.08 -15.32
CA PRO A 357 -2.90 19.31 -16.73
C PRO A 357 -1.56 18.69 -17.13
N PRO A 358 -1.41 18.08 -18.33
CA PRO A 358 -0.20 17.37 -18.73
C PRO A 358 1.08 18.21 -18.62
N ASP A 359 1.04 19.47 -19.04
CA ASP A 359 2.19 20.39 -18.96
C ASP A 359 2.61 20.64 -17.50
N ARG A 360 1.63 20.80 -16.59
CA ARG A 360 1.89 20.98 -15.16
C ARG A 360 2.49 19.72 -14.55
N LEU A 361 1.98 18.53 -14.91
CA LEU A 361 2.54 17.26 -14.42
C LEU A 361 3.98 17.07 -14.88
N ALA A 362 4.30 17.42 -16.13
CA ALA A 362 5.65 17.36 -16.67
C ALA A 362 6.61 18.35 -15.99
N ASP A 363 6.16 19.59 -15.71
CA ASP A 363 6.94 20.57 -14.96
C ASP A 363 7.21 20.11 -13.53
N LEU A 364 6.18 19.67 -12.81
CA LEU A 364 6.31 19.14 -11.45
C LEU A 364 7.25 17.94 -11.40
N ALA A 365 7.10 16.97 -12.30
CA ALA A 365 7.98 15.82 -12.39
C ALA A 365 9.44 16.23 -12.63
N THR A 366 9.67 17.21 -13.52
CA THR A 366 11.02 17.73 -13.83
C THR A 366 11.63 18.42 -12.61
N ARG A 367 10.86 19.21 -11.89
CA ARG A 367 11.32 19.93 -10.68
C ARG A 367 11.60 18.99 -9.52
N LEU A 368 10.70 18.03 -9.25
CA LEU A 368 10.86 17.01 -8.19
C LEU A 368 12.04 16.10 -8.48
N ASP A 369 12.20 15.63 -9.74
CA ASP A 369 13.36 14.85 -10.16
C ASP A 369 14.67 15.63 -9.96
N ARG A 370 14.71 16.91 -10.35
CA ARG A 370 15.88 17.79 -10.13
C ARG A 370 16.27 17.88 -8.67
N GLU A 371 15.30 17.98 -7.78
CA GLU A 371 15.51 17.95 -6.33
C GLU A 371 15.91 16.56 -5.80
N GLY A 372 15.87 15.52 -6.61
CA GLY A 372 16.25 14.16 -6.25
C GLY A 372 15.15 13.37 -5.54
N PHE A 373 13.89 13.73 -5.74
CA PHE A 373 12.76 12.93 -5.27
C PHE A 373 12.44 11.79 -6.24
N GLN A 374 12.13 10.64 -5.70
CA GLN A 374 11.43 9.58 -6.41
C GLN A 374 9.99 10.01 -6.68
N LEU A 375 9.53 9.88 -7.91
CA LEU A 375 8.13 10.10 -8.27
C LEU A 375 7.34 8.82 -8.03
N HIS A 376 6.25 8.93 -7.30
CA HIS A 376 5.33 7.85 -7.01
C HIS A 376 3.93 8.21 -7.54
N PHE A 377 3.63 7.75 -8.74
CA PHE A 377 2.36 8.02 -9.40
C PHE A 377 1.29 6.98 -9.01
N HIS A 378 0.08 7.44 -8.70
CA HIS A 378 -1.13 6.65 -8.83
C HIS A 378 -1.64 6.82 -10.26
N ALA A 379 -1.81 5.76 -11.00
CA ALA A 379 -2.39 5.77 -12.33
C ALA A 379 -3.15 4.46 -12.60
N ILE A 380 -4.46 4.60 -12.76
CA ILE A 380 -5.42 3.51 -13.00
C ILE A 380 -5.70 3.37 -14.49
N GLY A 381 -6.09 4.47 -15.14
CA GLY A 381 -6.41 4.49 -16.56
C GLY A 381 -5.18 4.52 -17.46
N ASP A 382 -5.32 3.98 -18.67
CA ASP A 382 -4.24 3.92 -19.64
C ASP A 382 -3.76 5.30 -20.12
N ALA A 383 -4.61 6.32 -20.14
CA ALA A 383 -4.20 7.70 -20.40
C ALA A 383 -3.38 8.27 -19.23
N ALA A 384 -3.77 7.99 -17.98
CA ALA A 384 -3.02 8.42 -16.80
C ALA A 384 -1.62 7.77 -16.73
N VAL A 385 -1.52 6.47 -17.06
CA VAL A 385 -0.22 5.78 -17.17
C VAL A 385 0.65 6.43 -18.24
N ARG A 386 0.08 6.74 -19.41
CA ARG A 386 0.80 7.44 -20.50
C ARG A 386 1.33 8.79 -20.04
N GLU A 387 0.50 9.60 -19.39
CA GLU A 387 0.92 10.92 -18.89
C GLU A 387 2.01 10.83 -17.81
N ALA A 388 1.94 9.85 -16.91
CA ALA A 388 2.98 9.61 -15.92
C ALA A 388 4.32 9.25 -16.60
N LEU A 389 4.30 8.38 -17.61
CA LEU A 389 5.47 8.02 -18.40
C LEU A 389 6.02 9.21 -19.21
N ASP A 390 5.15 10.05 -19.77
CA ASP A 390 5.53 11.27 -20.49
C ASP A 390 6.18 12.29 -19.56
N ALA A 391 5.64 12.47 -18.35
CA ALA A 391 6.22 13.33 -17.33
C ALA A 391 7.62 12.87 -16.89
N ILE A 392 7.84 11.57 -16.69
CA ILE A 392 9.15 11.00 -16.39
C ILE A 392 10.11 11.17 -17.58
N ALA A 393 9.63 10.95 -18.81
CA ALA A 393 10.46 11.16 -20.00
C ALA A 393 10.89 12.63 -20.15
N SER A 394 9.97 13.57 -19.86
CA SER A 394 10.27 15.01 -19.81
C SER A 394 11.33 15.34 -18.75
N ALA A 395 11.18 14.83 -17.53
CA ALA A 395 12.16 15.01 -16.46
C ALA A 395 13.55 14.52 -16.87
N ARG A 396 13.63 13.34 -17.49
CA ARG A 396 14.88 12.79 -18.02
C ARG A 396 15.52 13.62 -19.15
N ALA A 397 14.68 14.16 -20.03
CA ALA A 397 15.16 15.01 -21.13
C ALA A 397 15.79 16.31 -20.59
N HIS A 398 15.23 16.89 -19.53
CA HIS A 398 15.70 18.16 -18.94
C HIS A 398 16.86 17.99 -17.96
N ASN A 399 16.82 16.95 -17.11
CA ASN A 399 17.77 16.77 -16.01
C ASN A 399 18.88 15.76 -16.33
N GLY A 400 18.79 15.04 -17.47
CA GLY A 400 19.64 13.91 -17.79
C GLY A 400 19.21 12.59 -17.11
N PRO A 401 19.88 11.47 -17.44
CA PRO A 401 19.56 10.17 -16.86
C PRO A 401 19.97 10.12 -15.38
N ARG A 402 19.00 9.77 -14.53
CA ARG A 402 19.16 9.61 -13.07
C ARG A 402 18.45 8.33 -12.62
N ASP A 403 19.05 7.59 -11.69
CA ASP A 403 18.43 6.39 -11.10
C ASP A 403 17.69 6.76 -9.79
N LEU A 404 16.59 7.46 -9.93
CA LEU A 404 15.72 7.82 -8.80
C LEU A 404 14.60 6.79 -8.58
N ARG A 405 14.55 5.74 -9.42
CA ARG A 405 13.63 4.60 -9.25
C ARG A 405 12.17 5.02 -9.19
N HIS A 406 11.77 5.92 -10.10
CA HIS A 406 10.39 6.35 -10.24
C HIS A 406 9.45 5.16 -10.39
N GLN A 407 8.23 5.28 -9.85
CA GLN A 407 7.25 4.20 -9.88
C GLN A 407 5.88 4.69 -10.31
N ILE A 408 5.13 3.79 -10.94
CA ILE A 408 3.71 3.96 -11.24
C ILE A 408 2.99 2.80 -10.59
N ALA A 409 2.06 3.13 -9.68
CA ALA A 409 1.27 2.17 -8.93
C ALA A 409 -0.10 1.92 -9.58
N HIS A 410 -0.66 0.76 -9.27
CA HIS A 410 -1.96 0.21 -9.66
C HIS A 410 -1.98 -0.36 -11.06
N LEU A 411 -1.75 0.45 -12.10
CA LEU A 411 -1.62 -0.04 -13.49
C LEU A 411 -2.80 -0.95 -13.90
N GLN A 412 -4.05 -0.54 -13.54
CA GLN A 412 -5.22 -1.37 -13.86
C GLN A 412 -5.37 -1.52 -15.37
N LEU A 413 -5.18 -0.43 -16.12
CA LEU A 413 -5.08 -0.45 -17.57
C LEU A 413 -3.75 0.14 -18.04
N VAL A 414 -3.10 -0.54 -18.99
CA VAL A 414 -1.89 -0.05 -19.65
C VAL A 414 -2.04 -0.28 -21.15
N ASP A 415 -1.84 0.77 -21.95
CA ASP A 415 -1.81 0.63 -23.39
C ASP A 415 -0.58 -0.21 -23.80
N PRO A 416 -0.73 -1.18 -24.74
CA PRO A 416 0.38 -2.01 -25.19
C PRO A 416 1.59 -1.22 -25.70
N ALA A 417 1.39 -0.02 -26.28
CA ALA A 417 2.47 0.84 -26.77
C ALA A 417 3.30 1.44 -25.61
N ASP A 418 2.76 1.51 -24.40
CA ASP A 418 3.44 2.08 -23.23
C ASP A 418 4.23 1.03 -22.44
N LEU A 419 3.93 -0.27 -22.59
CA LEU A 419 4.62 -1.35 -21.86
C LEU A 419 6.16 -1.32 -22.00
N PRO A 420 6.76 -1.16 -23.21
CA PRO A 420 8.22 -1.11 -23.34
C PRO A 420 8.86 0.11 -22.69
N ARG A 421 8.09 1.17 -22.44
CA ARG A 421 8.59 2.42 -21.86
C ARG A 421 9.02 2.26 -20.40
N PHE A 422 8.41 1.33 -19.65
CA PHE A 422 8.83 1.04 -18.27
C PHE A 422 10.30 0.63 -18.22
N ALA A 423 10.71 -0.34 -19.05
CA ALA A 423 12.11 -0.75 -19.13
C ALA A 423 13.01 0.37 -19.69
N ALA A 424 12.59 1.05 -20.76
CA ALA A 424 13.38 2.10 -21.41
C ALA A 424 13.65 3.30 -20.49
N LEU A 425 12.67 3.64 -19.63
CA LEU A 425 12.77 4.72 -18.65
C LEU A 425 13.22 4.24 -17.27
N GLY A 426 13.41 2.94 -17.03
CA GLY A 426 13.73 2.39 -15.72
C GLY A 426 12.67 2.66 -14.66
N VAL A 427 11.39 2.75 -15.06
CA VAL A 427 10.25 3.00 -14.20
C VAL A 427 9.78 1.69 -13.57
N PHE A 428 9.61 1.66 -12.27
CA PHE A 428 9.05 0.50 -11.58
C PHE A 428 7.54 0.41 -11.83
N ALA A 429 7.10 -0.76 -12.27
CA ALA A 429 5.71 -1.14 -12.24
C ALA A 429 5.39 -1.68 -10.84
N ASP A 430 4.65 -0.91 -10.05
CA ASP A 430 4.22 -1.27 -8.71
C ASP A 430 2.82 -1.85 -8.78
N VAL A 431 2.71 -3.18 -8.64
CA VAL A 431 1.48 -3.92 -8.93
C VAL A 431 0.77 -4.36 -7.66
N GLN A 432 -0.55 -4.14 -7.60
CA GLN A 432 -1.44 -4.64 -6.57
C GLN A 432 -2.05 -5.96 -7.04
N ALA A 433 -1.24 -7.03 -7.00
CA ALA A 433 -1.56 -8.30 -7.62
C ALA A 433 -2.80 -8.98 -7.03
N LEU A 434 -3.17 -8.66 -5.79
CA LEU A 434 -4.38 -9.21 -5.15
C LEU A 434 -5.68 -8.80 -5.84
N TRP A 435 -5.70 -7.69 -6.60
CA TRP A 435 -6.88 -7.21 -7.32
C TRP A 435 -7.13 -7.94 -8.65
N ALA A 436 -6.17 -8.71 -9.11
CA ALA A 436 -6.11 -9.25 -10.46
C ALA A 436 -6.91 -10.55 -10.65
N PHE A 437 -8.16 -10.61 -10.13
CA PHE A 437 -9.06 -11.76 -10.30
C PHE A 437 -10.52 -11.29 -10.50
N PRO A 438 -11.41 -12.13 -11.04
CA PRO A 438 -12.79 -11.74 -11.36
C PRO A 438 -13.68 -11.71 -10.11
N ASP A 439 -13.45 -10.74 -9.25
CA ASP A 439 -14.30 -10.46 -8.09
C ASP A 439 -15.54 -9.63 -8.46
N ASP A 440 -16.30 -9.23 -7.45
CA ASP A 440 -17.50 -8.42 -7.66
C ASP A 440 -17.18 -7.03 -8.21
N TYR A 441 -16.01 -6.46 -7.91
CA TYR A 441 -15.57 -5.18 -8.50
C TYR A 441 -15.37 -5.32 -10.00
N ALA A 442 -14.52 -6.24 -10.40
CA ALA A 442 -14.27 -6.51 -11.82
C ALA A 442 -15.56 -6.83 -12.58
N MET A 443 -16.42 -7.69 -12.02
CA MET A 443 -17.59 -8.20 -12.74
C MET A 443 -18.80 -7.27 -12.72
N LYS A 444 -19.03 -6.54 -11.63
CA LYS A 444 -20.22 -5.68 -11.48
C LYS A 444 -19.96 -4.20 -11.79
N LEU A 445 -18.72 -3.73 -11.69
CA LEU A 445 -18.36 -2.33 -11.85
C LEU A 445 -17.43 -2.11 -13.06
N ASP A 446 -16.28 -2.83 -13.13
CA ASP A 446 -15.31 -2.62 -14.20
C ASP A 446 -15.83 -3.10 -15.57
N VAL A 447 -16.43 -4.30 -15.64
CA VAL A 447 -16.97 -4.81 -16.92
C VAL A 447 -18.01 -3.86 -17.50
N PRO A 448 -19.01 -3.36 -16.76
CA PRO A 448 -19.95 -2.36 -17.27
C PRO A 448 -19.32 -1.01 -17.61
N ALA A 449 -18.25 -0.61 -16.92
CA ALA A 449 -17.58 0.67 -17.14
C ALA A 449 -16.60 0.64 -18.32
N LEU A 450 -15.82 -0.44 -18.43
CA LEU A 450 -14.70 -0.57 -19.37
C LEU A 450 -15.05 -1.44 -20.60
N GLY A 451 -16.06 -2.30 -20.49
CA GLY A 451 -16.35 -3.34 -21.47
C GLY A 451 -15.43 -4.56 -21.34
N ALA A 452 -15.92 -5.72 -21.77
CA ALA A 452 -15.26 -7.01 -21.57
C ALA A 452 -13.82 -7.06 -22.14
N ALA A 453 -13.57 -6.46 -23.29
CA ALA A 453 -12.27 -6.52 -23.95
C ALA A 453 -11.15 -5.76 -23.16
N ARG A 454 -11.48 -4.65 -22.51
CA ARG A 454 -10.53 -3.92 -21.65
C ARG A 454 -10.36 -4.62 -20.31
N THR A 455 -11.44 -5.15 -19.73
CA THR A 455 -11.41 -5.89 -18.47
C THR A 455 -10.51 -7.12 -18.53
N GLU A 456 -10.53 -7.88 -19.64
CA GLU A 456 -9.61 -9.02 -19.84
C GLU A 456 -8.12 -8.63 -19.87
N ARG A 457 -7.79 -7.36 -20.08
CA ARG A 457 -6.44 -6.84 -20.10
C ARG A 457 -6.03 -6.13 -18.81
N MET A 458 -6.92 -6.08 -17.81
CA MET A 458 -6.63 -5.42 -16.53
C MET A 458 -5.47 -6.09 -15.80
N TYR A 459 -4.73 -5.26 -15.06
CA TYR A 459 -3.57 -5.69 -14.26
C TYR A 459 -2.56 -6.50 -15.10
N PRO A 460 -1.90 -5.90 -16.10
CA PRO A 460 -1.13 -6.59 -17.14
C PRO A 460 0.25 -7.07 -16.66
N ILE A 461 0.30 -7.77 -15.50
CA ILE A 461 1.53 -8.21 -14.84
C ILE A 461 2.39 -9.05 -15.82
N GLY A 462 1.77 -10.04 -16.48
CA GLY A 462 2.48 -10.87 -17.46
C GLY A 462 3.06 -10.08 -18.63
N SER A 463 2.35 -9.05 -19.10
CA SER A 463 2.83 -8.17 -20.18
C SER A 463 3.97 -7.27 -19.72
N LEU A 464 3.92 -6.72 -18.50
CA LEU A 464 5.00 -5.94 -17.89
C LEU A 464 6.27 -6.79 -17.72
N VAL A 465 6.12 -8.04 -17.25
CA VAL A 465 7.23 -8.99 -17.15
C VAL A 465 7.86 -9.27 -18.52
N ARG A 466 7.04 -9.57 -19.54
CA ARG A 466 7.53 -9.78 -20.93
C ARG A 466 8.19 -8.55 -21.52
N ALA A 467 7.75 -7.35 -21.12
CA ALA A 467 8.38 -6.08 -21.52
C ALA A 467 9.62 -5.73 -20.66
N HIS A 468 10.07 -6.61 -19.77
CA HIS A 468 11.23 -6.41 -18.88
C HIS A 468 11.10 -5.17 -17.98
N ALA A 469 9.88 -4.75 -17.62
CA ALA A 469 9.65 -3.67 -16.68
C ALA A 469 10.28 -4.03 -15.31
N PRO A 470 10.98 -3.11 -14.64
CA PRO A 470 11.32 -3.28 -13.24
C PRO A 470 10.03 -3.47 -12.44
N LEU A 471 9.92 -4.55 -11.64
CA LEU A 471 8.69 -4.92 -10.95
C LEU A 471 8.87 -4.80 -9.43
N ALA A 472 7.90 -4.18 -8.78
CA ALA A 472 7.67 -4.22 -7.34
C ALA A 472 6.19 -4.53 -7.08
N ALA A 473 5.87 -4.98 -5.89
CA ALA A 473 4.49 -5.32 -5.56
C ALA A 473 4.12 -4.73 -4.19
N GLY A 474 2.89 -4.23 -4.10
CA GLY A 474 2.32 -3.65 -2.90
C GLY A 474 0.90 -4.14 -2.63
N SER A 475 0.42 -3.94 -1.42
CA SER A 475 -0.91 -4.38 -0.99
C SER A 475 -1.99 -3.33 -1.17
N ASP A 476 -1.61 -2.08 -1.07
CA ASP A 476 -2.51 -0.93 -0.89
C ASP A 476 -3.43 -1.10 0.35
N TRP A 477 -2.94 -1.82 1.40
CA TRP A 477 -3.70 -1.92 2.64
C TRP A 477 -3.94 -0.54 3.26
N PRO A 478 -5.15 -0.22 3.74
CA PRO A 478 -6.27 -1.11 4.07
C PRO A 478 -7.28 -1.34 2.94
N VAL A 479 -7.04 -0.86 1.71
CA VAL A 479 -7.93 -1.11 0.56
C VAL A 479 -8.08 -2.61 0.31
N SER A 480 -7.00 -3.37 0.41
CA SER A 480 -7.03 -4.84 0.36
C SER A 480 -6.15 -5.47 1.44
N SER A 481 -6.08 -6.79 1.48
CA SER A 481 -5.25 -7.51 2.46
C SER A 481 -3.75 -7.27 2.21
N MET A 482 -2.99 -6.99 3.28
CA MET A 482 -1.54 -6.89 3.19
C MET A 482 -0.81 -8.23 3.06
N ASN A 483 -1.52 -9.38 2.98
CA ASN A 483 -0.90 -10.70 2.89
C ASN A 483 -0.24 -10.95 1.53
N PRO A 484 1.11 -10.96 1.41
CA PRO A 484 1.80 -11.15 0.14
C PRO A 484 1.52 -12.52 -0.50
N LEU A 485 1.30 -13.57 0.30
CA LEU A 485 1.06 -14.92 -0.22
C LEU A 485 -0.27 -15.02 -0.98
N ALA A 486 -1.30 -14.31 -0.52
CA ALA A 486 -2.57 -14.22 -1.23
C ALA A 486 -2.41 -13.48 -2.58
N ALA A 487 -1.70 -12.38 -2.59
CA ALA A 487 -1.42 -11.60 -3.80
C ALA A 487 -0.55 -12.39 -4.80
N ILE A 488 0.47 -13.10 -4.32
CA ILE A 488 1.29 -14.00 -5.14
C ILE A 488 0.41 -15.08 -5.77
N GLN A 489 -0.45 -15.76 -5.00
CA GLN A 489 -1.36 -16.76 -5.57
C GLN A 489 -2.22 -16.20 -6.68
N VAL A 490 -2.78 -14.99 -6.49
CA VAL A 490 -3.59 -14.34 -7.53
C VAL A 490 -2.77 -14.07 -8.78
N ALA A 491 -1.54 -13.55 -8.64
CA ALA A 491 -0.67 -13.34 -9.79
C ALA A 491 -0.37 -14.63 -10.58
N LEU A 492 -0.25 -15.77 -9.87
CA LEU A 492 0.01 -17.07 -10.49
C LEU A 492 -1.23 -17.67 -11.16
N THR A 493 -2.41 -17.49 -10.56
CA THR A 493 -3.64 -18.17 -10.97
C THR A 493 -4.64 -17.28 -11.68
N ARG A 494 -4.69 -15.99 -11.34
CA ARG A 494 -5.67 -15.00 -11.80
C ARG A 494 -7.11 -15.39 -11.41
N SER A 495 -7.25 -16.08 -10.29
CA SER A 495 -8.53 -16.53 -9.73
C SER A 495 -8.63 -16.18 -8.24
N ASP A 496 -9.85 -16.23 -7.69
CA ASP A 496 -10.09 -15.97 -6.26
C ASP A 496 -9.22 -16.90 -5.39
N PRO A 497 -8.34 -16.37 -4.55
CA PRO A 497 -7.46 -17.18 -3.72
C PRO A 497 -8.22 -18.01 -2.67
N ARG A 498 -9.48 -17.64 -2.37
CA ARG A 498 -10.37 -18.37 -1.44
C ARG A 498 -11.16 -19.47 -2.13
N ALA A 499 -11.30 -19.42 -3.47
CA ALA A 499 -12.03 -20.38 -4.28
C ALA A 499 -11.18 -20.88 -5.47
N PRO A 500 -10.12 -21.67 -5.21
CA PRO A 500 -9.23 -22.16 -6.26
C PRO A 500 -9.98 -22.95 -7.33
N GLY A 501 -9.62 -22.75 -8.61
CA GLY A 501 -10.28 -23.39 -9.74
C GLY A 501 -11.53 -22.67 -10.25
N GLY A 502 -11.85 -21.48 -9.70
CA GLY A 502 -12.91 -20.61 -10.19
C GLY A 502 -12.59 -19.92 -11.52
N LYS A 503 -13.36 -18.87 -11.85
CA LYS A 503 -13.12 -18.06 -13.04
C LYS A 503 -11.74 -17.42 -13.00
N VAL A 504 -11.17 -17.16 -14.18
CA VAL A 504 -9.85 -16.55 -14.37
C VAL A 504 -10.02 -15.24 -15.11
N LEU A 505 -9.32 -14.19 -14.68
CA LEU A 505 -9.27 -12.88 -15.34
C LEU A 505 -7.96 -12.74 -16.10
N GLY A 506 -8.00 -12.61 -17.44
CA GLY A 506 -6.81 -12.38 -18.24
C GLY A 506 -5.72 -13.44 -18.02
N ALA A 507 -5.96 -14.70 -18.43
CA ALA A 507 -5.08 -15.84 -18.15
C ALA A 507 -3.63 -15.69 -18.65
N ASP A 508 -3.39 -14.92 -19.71
CA ASP A 508 -2.09 -14.60 -20.30
C ASP A 508 -1.32 -13.52 -19.51
N GLN A 509 -1.96 -12.94 -18.50
CA GLN A 509 -1.35 -11.97 -17.58
C GLN A 509 -0.80 -12.62 -16.28
N ARG A 510 -0.73 -13.94 -16.23
CA ARG A 510 -0.08 -14.66 -15.12
C ARG A 510 1.41 -14.35 -15.06
N ALA A 511 1.94 -14.36 -13.84
CA ALA A 511 3.37 -14.37 -13.55
C ALA A 511 3.77 -15.68 -12.87
N ASP A 512 5.06 -16.01 -12.84
CA ASP A 512 5.57 -17.16 -12.10
C ASP A 512 5.92 -16.81 -10.64
N LEU A 513 6.08 -17.85 -9.80
CA LEU A 513 6.36 -17.70 -8.38
C LEU A 513 7.67 -16.93 -8.11
N ALA A 514 8.74 -17.24 -8.84
CA ALA A 514 10.03 -16.60 -8.62
C ALA A 514 9.99 -15.10 -8.94
N THR A 515 9.29 -14.73 -10.02
CA THR A 515 9.04 -13.33 -10.41
C THR A 515 8.30 -12.58 -9.30
N MET A 516 7.23 -13.17 -8.75
CA MET A 516 6.43 -12.49 -7.72
C MET A 516 7.15 -12.44 -6.38
N LEU A 517 7.88 -13.49 -5.98
CA LEU A 517 8.75 -13.43 -4.80
C LEU A 517 9.83 -12.36 -4.96
N ALA A 518 10.43 -12.23 -6.15
CA ALA A 518 11.40 -11.17 -6.42
C ALA A 518 10.75 -9.78 -6.32
N ALA A 519 9.53 -9.59 -6.82
CA ALA A 519 8.80 -8.30 -6.73
C ALA A 519 8.54 -7.89 -5.27
N TYR A 520 8.15 -8.84 -4.41
CA TYR A 520 7.93 -8.63 -2.98
C TYR A 520 9.20 -8.64 -2.12
N THR A 521 10.39 -8.84 -2.67
CA THR A 521 11.65 -8.86 -1.92
C THR A 521 12.66 -7.90 -2.55
N ILE A 522 13.56 -8.40 -3.41
CA ILE A 522 14.62 -7.59 -4.01
C ILE A 522 14.09 -6.49 -4.94
N GLY A 523 12.94 -6.68 -5.59
CA GLY A 523 12.28 -5.68 -6.43
C GLY A 523 11.82 -4.48 -5.60
N GLY A 524 11.07 -4.74 -4.52
CA GLY A 524 10.66 -3.70 -3.58
C GLY A 524 11.85 -3.02 -2.88
N ALA A 525 12.88 -3.78 -2.49
CA ALA A 525 14.10 -3.23 -1.91
C ALA A 525 14.84 -2.29 -2.89
N ARG A 526 14.91 -2.66 -4.18
CA ARG A 526 15.45 -1.78 -5.24
C ARG A 526 14.63 -0.53 -5.40
N LEU A 527 13.31 -0.65 -5.43
CA LEU A 527 12.41 0.49 -5.49
C LEU A 527 12.65 1.46 -4.34
N MET A 528 12.83 0.96 -3.11
CA MET A 528 13.13 1.77 -1.92
C MET A 528 14.59 2.25 -1.83
N ASN A 529 15.46 1.90 -2.79
CA ASN A 529 16.90 2.16 -2.74
C ASN A 529 17.59 1.52 -1.52
N LEU A 530 17.18 0.30 -1.18
CA LEU A 530 17.65 -0.50 -0.05
C LEU A 530 18.27 -1.84 -0.46
N ASP A 531 18.42 -2.10 -1.77
CA ASP A 531 18.91 -3.37 -2.30
C ASP A 531 20.38 -3.68 -1.95
N GLY A 532 21.13 -2.68 -1.52
CA GLY A 532 22.45 -2.88 -0.89
C GLY A 532 22.39 -3.32 0.58
N GLU A 533 21.22 -3.17 1.23
CA GLU A 533 21.05 -3.41 2.66
C GLU A 533 20.15 -4.62 2.96
N THR A 534 19.09 -4.83 2.20
CA THR A 534 18.08 -5.88 2.39
C THR A 534 17.51 -6.41 1.07
N GLY A 535 16.46 -7.25 1.11
CA GLY A 535 15.74 -7.76 -0.04
C GLY A 535 16.34 -9.01 -0.68
N SER A 536 17.51 -9.47 -0.23
CA SER A 536 18.11 -10.75 -0.62
C SER A 536 18.91 -11.36 0.54
N ILE A 537 19.09 -12.70 0.51
CA ILE A 537 19.90 -13.42 1.49
C ILE A 537 21.35 -13.48 0.97
N GLU A 538 22.10 -12.45 1.29
CA GLU A 538 23.52 -12.32 0.94
C GLU A 538 24.36 -11.94 2.16
N VAL A 539 25.58 -12.47 2.23
CA VAL A 539 26.51 -12.15 3.34
C VAL A 539 26.76 -10.64 3.41
N GLY A 540 26.62 -10.06 4.60
CA GLY A 540 26.78 -8.64 4.87
C GLY A 540 25.48 -7.86 4.89
N LYS A 541 24.39 -8.34 4.26
CA LYS A 541 23.08 -7.71 4.31
C LYS A 541 22.39 -7.90 5.68
N SER A 542 21.41 -7.06 5.93
CA SER A 542 20.55 -7.16 7.11
C SER A 542 19.81 -8.49 7.15
N ALA A 543 19.70 -9.04 8.33
CA ALA A 543 18.95 -10.28 8.56
C ALA A 543 17.46 -9.98 8.74
N ASP A 544 16.85 -9.42 7.70
CA ASP A 544 15.41 -9.29 7.53
C ASP A 544 14.94 -10.55 6.82
N LEU A 545 14.38 -11.49 7.53
CA LEU A 545 14.11 -12.84 7.04
C LEU A 545 12.70 -13.30 7.42
N VAL A 546 12.15 -14.17 6.58
CA VAL A 546 10.86 -14.82 6.81
C VAL A 546 10.97 -16.31 6.64
N VAL A 547 10.36 -17.05 7.55
CA VAL A 547 10.16 -18.51 7.42
C VAL A 547 8.70 -18.75 7.07
N ILE A 548 8.47 -19.50 5.98
CA ILE A 548 7.15 -19.95 5.54
C ILE A 548 7.01 -21.44 5.92
N ASP A 549 5.86 -21.82 6.46
CA ASP A 549 5.55 -23.16 7.01
C ASP A 549 5.70 -24.34 6.01
N ARG A 550 5.96 -24.04 4.75
CA ARG A 550 6.17 -25.03 3.67
C ARG A 550 7.02 -24.46 2.54
N ASP A 551 7.57 -25.35 1.71
CA ASP A 551 8.29 -24.93 0.50
C ASP A 551 7.29 -24.55 -0.60
N LEU A 552 7.21 -23.25 -0.92
CA LEU A 552 6.32 -22.71 -1.96
C LEU A 552 6.65 -23.22 -3.36
N PHE A 553 7.89 -23.67 -3.62
CA PHE A 553 8.32 -24.22 -4.90
C PHE A 553 7.91 -25.69 -5.07
N ALA A 554 7.48 -26.34 -3.99
CA ALA A 554 7.06 -27.74 -3.96
C ALA A 554 5.53 -27.94 -3.92
N ILE A 555 4.75 -26.85 -3.95
CA ILE A 555 3.28 -26.89 -3.88
C ILE A 555 2.65 -26.35 -5.16
N GLU A 556 1.38 -26.68 -5.38
CA GLU A 556 0.61 -26.12 -6.49
C GLU A 556 0.37 -24.61 -6.30
N PRO A 557 0.37 -23.81 -7.39
CA PRO A 557 0.11 -22.37 -7.31
C PRO A 557 -1.15 -21.99 -6.54
N ALA A 558 -2.20 -22.80 -6.62
CA ALA A 558 -3.48 -22.59 -5.92
C ALA A 558 -3.44 -22.85 -4.40
N GLU A 559 -2.32 -23.33 -3.88
CA GLU A 559 -2.11 -23.61 -2.45
C GLU A 559 -1.25 -22.53 -1.75
N VAL A 560 -0.68 -21.58 -2.50
CA VAL A 560 0.27 -20.59 -1.98
C VAL A 560 -0.37 -19.72 -0.89
N ALA A 561 -1.61 -19.28 -1.06
CA ALA A 561 -2.32 -18.46 -0.07
C ALA A 561 -2.65 -19.21 1.24
N LYS A 562 -2.57 -20.56 1.26
CA LYS A 562 -2.76 -21.37 2.46
C LYS A 562 -1.49 -21.50 3.30
N ALA A 563 -0.34 -21.14 2.73
CA ALA A 563 0.91 -21.10 3.46
C ALA A 563 0.89 -19.98 4.50
N LYS A 564 1.65 -20.16 5.57
CA LYS A 564 1.69 -19.22 6.70
C LYS A 564 3.12 -18.81 6.99
N VAL A 565 3.27 -17.57 7.40
CA VAL A 565 4.51 -17.10 8.01
C VAL A 565 4.63 -17.75 9.39
N SER A 566 5.72 -18.45 9.63
CA SER A 566 6.05 -19.08 10.93
C SER A 566 6.91 -18.16 11.77
N MET A 567 7.84 -17.44 11.15
CA MET A 567 8.76 -16.50 11.82
C MET A 567 9.04 -15.30 10.91
N THR A 568 9.19 -14.13 11.54
CA THR A 568 9.72 -12.93 10.89
C THR A 568 10.83 -12.36 11.74
N LEU A 569 11.98 -12.12 11.13
CA LEU A 569 13.11 -11.43 11.74
C LEU A 569 13.30 -10.07 11.07
N PHE A 570 13.52 -9.05 11.89
CA PHE A 570 13.94 -7.72 11.49
C PHE A 570 15.28 -7.41 12.13
N GLU A 571 16.32 -7.20 11.33
CA GLU A 571 17.70 -7.03 11.79
C GLU A 571 18.14 -8.13 12.79
N GLY A 572 17.80 -9.39 12.47
CA GLY A 572 18.11 -10.55 13.30
C GLY A 572 17.31 -10.65 14.62
N ARG A 573 16.41 -9.71 14.91
CA ARG A 573 15.49 -9.79 16.05
C ARG A 573 14.20 -10.49 15.61
N LEU A 574 13.72 -11.43 16.40
CA LEU A 574 12.43 -12.06 16.20
C LEU A 574 11.33 -11.04 16.50
N VAL A 575 10.55 -10.67 15.47
CA VAL A 575 9.45 -9.70 15.58
C VAL A 575 8.08 -10.36 15.44
N PHE A 576 8.04 -11.58 14.90
CA PHE A 576 6.84 -12.43 14.88
C PHE A 576 7.22 -13.92 14.92
N GLY A 577 6.36 -14.74 15.54
CA GLY A 577 6.54 -16.18 15.71
C GLY A 577 7.16 -16.55 17.05
N GLU A 578 7.48 -17.82 17.22
CA GLU A 578 8.09 -18.36 18.43
C GLU A 578 9.54 -18.77 18.17
N SER A 579 10.38 -18.58 19.16
CA SER A 579 11.75 -19.12 19.14
C SER A 579 11.66 -20.60 19.50
N PRO A 580 12.25 -21.52 18.70
CA PRO A 580 12.31 -22.93 19.01
C PRO A 580 13.09 -23.22 20.29
#